data_b08e765cd341f4ae9aee42c11ccf71dd
#
_entry.id   b08e765cd341f4ae9aee42c11ccf71dd
#
_cell.length_a   1.000
_cell.length_b   1.000
_cell.length_c   1.000
_cell.angle_alpha   90.00
_cell.angle_beta   90.00
_cell.angle_gamma   90.00
#
_symmetry.space_group_name_H-M   'P 1'
#
loop_
_entity.id
_entity.type
_entity.pdbx_description
1 polymer ?
#
loop_
_entity_poly.entity_id
_entity_poly.type
_entity_poly.pdbx_seq_one_letter_code
_entity_poly.pdbx_strand_id
1 'polypeptide(L)'
;MADYTKYTKQEMQAYAIAKNIKENQIVIVGTGLPLIGASLAKRVVCPSCHPIVESGLMDCSPIEVPRSVGDNRFMAHCAVQWPNVRFVGFEANEWLHDADRMIAFIGGAQIDPYGNV
;
A
#
# COMPACT_ATOMS: atom_id res chain seq x y z
N MET A 1 8.31 -30.17 -0.69
CA MET A 1 8.53 -29.12 -1.71
C MET A 1 7.24 -28.32 -1.83
N ALA A 2 7.29 -27.00 -1.75
CA ALA A 2 6.09 -26.18 -1.90
C ALA A 2 5.54 -26.30 -3.33
N ASP A 3 4.23 -26.47 -3.45
CA ASP A 3 3.56 -26.55 -4.76
C ASP A 3 3.18 -25.12 -5.18
N TYR A 4 4.04 -24.49 -5.97
CA TYR A 4 3.88 -23.12 -6.46
C TYR A 4 2.74 -22.95 -7.50
N THR A 5 2.05 -24.03 -7.85
CA THR A 5 0.88 -23.97 -8.75
C THR A 5 -0.43 -23.76 -8.00
N LYS A 6 -0.42 -23.88 -6.67
CA LYS A 6 -1.59 -23.71 -5.80
C LYS A 6 -1.52 -22.36 -5.10
N TYR A 7 -2.45 -21.48 -5.43
CA TYR A 7 -2.60 -20.15 -4.80
C TYR A 7 -4.09 -19.81 -4.65
N THR A 8 -4.38 -18.98 -3.67
CA THR A 8 -5.71 -18.43 -3.43
C THR A 8 -5.93 -17.16 -4.27
N LYS A 9 -7.19 -16.76 -4.41
CA LYS A 9 -7.54 -15.48 -5.06
C LYS A 9 -6.87 -14.29 -4.35
N GLN A 10 -6.81 -14.32 -3.02
CA GLN A 10 -6.20 -13.28 -2.22
C GLN A 10 -4.69 -13.17 -2.45
N GLU A 11 -4.00 -14.31 -2.53
CA GLU A 11 -2.56 -14.34 -2.84
C GLU A 11 -2.29 -13.79 -4.24
N MET A 12 -3.09 -14.16 -5.22
CA MET A 12 -2.96 -13.63 -6.58
C MET A 12 -3.20 -12.11 -6.62
N GLN A 13 -4.22 -11.60 -5.92
CA GLN A 13 -4.51 -10.17 -5.84
C GLN A 13 -3.38 -9.41 -5.13
N ALA A 14 -2.86 -9.93 -4.02
CA ALA A 14 -1.73 -9.32 -3.31
C ALA A 14 -0.48 -9.26 -4.20
N TYR A 15 -0.20 -10.31 -4.96
CA TYR A 15 0.89 -10.33 -5.92
C TYR A 15 0.66 -9.33 -7.07
N ALA A 16 -0.54 -9.24 -7.61
CA ALA A 16 -0.89 -8.28 -8.64
C ALA A 16 -0.70 -6.83 -8.18
N ILE A 17 -1.08 -6.51 -6.94
CA ILE A 17 -0.82 -5.20 -6.33
C ILE A 17 0.70 -4.97 -6.26
N ALA A 18 1.43 -5.91 -5.67
CA ALA A 18 2.87 -5.78 -5.48
C ALA A 18 3.63 -5.58 -6.80
N LYS A 19 3.24 -6.28 -7.85
CA LYS A 19 3.85 -6.19 -9.19
C LYS A 19 3.62 -4.84 -9.89
N ASN A 20 2.57 -4.12 -9.53
CA ASN A 20 2.28 -2.81 -10.11
C ASN A 20 2.98 -1.64 -9.38
N ILE A 21 3.71 -1.91 -8.31
CA ILE A 21 4.46 -0.91 -7.56
C ILE A 21 5.86 -0.79 -8.15
N LYS A 22 6.29 0.45 -8.42
CA LYS A 22 7.60 0.78 -8.97
C LYS A 22 8.58 1.24 -7.90
N GLU A 23 9.86 1.24 -8.23
CA GLU A 23 10.93 1.74 -7.36
C GLU A 23 10.73 3.22 -6.97
N ASN A 24 11.00 3.51 -5.71
CA ASN A 24 10.89 4.85 -5.12
C ASN A 24 9.50 5.48 -5.19
N GLN A 25 8.47 4.68 -5.47
CA GLN A 25 7.10 5.14 -5.56
C GLN A 25 6.46 5.24 -4.18
N ILE A 26 5.73 6.32 -3.93
CA ILE A 26 4.85 6.46 -2.77
C ILE A 26 3.58 5.65 -3.04
N VAL A 27 3.23 4.78 -2.12
CA VAL A 27 2.11 3.86 -2.27
C VAL A 27 1.07 4.15 -1.19
N ILE A 28 -0.02 4.79 -1.55
CA ILE A 28 -1.16 5.00 -0.64
C ILE A 28 -1.92 3.69 -0.52
N VAL A 29 -2.14 3.25 0.71
CA VAL A 29 -2.66 1.90 0.98
C VAL A 29 -3.88 1.94 1.87
N GLY A 30 -5.00 1.45 1.35
CA GLY A 30 -6.19 1.17 2.14
C GLY A 30 -6.08 -0.10 2.97
N THR A 31 -6.96 -0.22 3.95
CA THR A 31 -7.05 -1.40 4.84
C THR A 31 -7.39 -2.67 4.05
N GLY A 32 -6.92 -3.81 4.53
CA GLY A 32 -7.23 -5.13 3.98
C GLY A 32 -6.24 -5.61 2.93
N LEU A 33 -6.72 -6.07 1.81
CA LEU A 33 -5.90 -6.70 0.76
C LEU A 33 -4.84 -5.75 0.15
N PRO A 34 -5.13 -4.46 -0.08
CA PRO A 34 -4.12 -3.49 -0.50
C PRO A 34 -2.91 -3.44 0.41
N LEU A 35 -3.14 -3.51 1.72
CA LEU A 35 -2.10 -3.53 2.74
C LEU A 35 -1.20 -4.75 2.64
N ILE A 36 -1.77 -5.92 2.38
CA ILE A 36 -1.02 -7.17 2.18
C ILE A 36 -0.16 -7.06 0.93
N GLY A 37 -0.71 -6.55 -0.16
CA GLY A 37 0.02 -6.36 -1.41
C GLY A 37 1.18 -5.38 -1.29
N ALA A 38 0.98 -4.24 -0.63
CA ALA A 38 2.04 -3.27 -0.39
C ALA A 38 3.12 -3.80 0.56
N SER A 39 2.74 -4.58 1.58
CA SER A 39 3.70 -5.25 2.47
C SER A 39 4.53 -6.30 1.72
N LEU A 40 3.93 -7.03 0.80
CA LEU A 40 4.64 -7.96 -0.08
C LEU A 40 5.61 -7.20 -1.00
N ALA A 41 5.18 -6.09 -1.60
CA ALA A 41 6.04 -5.24 -2.42
C ALA A 41 7.25 -4.77 -1.63
N LYS A 42 7.03 -4.13 -0.49
CA LYS A 42 8.12 -3.59 0.36
C LYS A 42 9.13 -4.63 0.77
N ARG A 43 8.71 -5.87 1.00
CA ARG A 43 9.59 -6.94 1.49
C ARG A 43 10.33 -7.69 0.40
N VAL A 44 9.72 -7.87 -0.75
CA VAL A 44 10.20 -8.85 -1.74
C VAL A 44 10.31 -8.27 -3.14
N VAL A 45 9.29 -7.56 -3.62
CA VAL A 45 9.21 -7.17 -5.04
C VAL A 45 9.90 -5.83 -5.29
N CYS A 46 9.66 -4.86 -4.42
CA CYS A 46 10.13 -3.47 -4.57
C CYS A 46 10.48 -2.86 -3.20
N PRO A 47 11.62 -3.22 -2.59
CA PRO A 47 12.00 -2.72 -1.27
C PRO A 47 12.18 -1.20 -1.18
N SER A 48 12.43 -0.53 -2.30
CA SER A 48 12.57 0.93 -2.38
C SER A 48 11.24 1.69 -2.41
N CYS A 49 10.10 1.02 -2.50
CA CYS A 49 8.80 1.69 -2.43
C CYS A 49 8.52 2.22 -1.01
N HIS A 50 7.67 3.25 -0.92
CA HIS A 50 7.33 3.92 0.34
C HIS A 50 5.83 3.82 0.63
N PRO A 51 5.35 2.73 1.26
CA PRO A 51 3.95 2.61 1.67
C PRO A 51 3.58 3.69 2.68
N ILE A 52 2.42 4.31 2.48
CA ILE A 52 1.82 5.27 3.42
C ILE A 52 0.37 4.85 3.70
N VAL A 53 -0.02 4.88 4.96
CA VAL A 53 -1.37 4.57 5.42
C VAL A 53 -2.10 5.81 5.89
N GLU A 54 -3.43 5.78 5.91
CA GLU A 54 -4.30 6.93 6.26
C GLU A 54 -3.98 7.56 7.62
N SER A 55 -3.42 6.80 8.55
CA SER A 55 -2.96 7.32 9.85
C SER A 55 -1.72 8.22 9.76
N GLY A 56 -1.17 8.47 8.57
CA GLY A 56 0.01 9.29 8.32
C GLY A 56 1.34 8.57 8.56
N LEU A 57 1.33 7.26 8.77
CA LEU A 57 2.54 6.47 8.93
C LEU A 57 3.11 6.11 7.57
N MET A 58 4.35 6.49 7.33
CA MET A 58 5.04 6.30 6.05
C MET A 58 6.22 5.33 6.18
N ASP A 59 6.47 4.64 5.09
CA ASP A 59 7.57 3.66 4.92
C ASP A 59 7.48 2.52 5.94
N CYS A 60 6.26 2.04 6.16
CA CYS A 60 5.98 0.98 7.11
C CYS A 60 6.42 -0.37 6.58
N SER A 61 7.14 -1.12 7.42
CA SER A 61 7.52 -2.51 7.15
C SER A 61 7.22 -3.41 8.35
N PRO A 62 5.94 -3.59 8.69
CA PRO A 62 5.55 -4.37 9.87
C PRO A 62 5.96 -5.84 9.72
N ILE A 63 6.41 -6.46 10.80
CA ILE A 63 6.83 -7.88 10.81
C ILE A 63 5.64 -8.80 10.59
N GLU A 64 4.49 -8.46 11.17
CA GLU A 64 3.22 -9.15 10.98
C GLU A 64 2.23 -8.28 10.21
N VAL A 65 1.31 -8.91 9.48
CA VAL A 65 0.27 -8.18 8.75
C VAL A 65 -0.63 -7.43 9.74
N PRO A 66 -0.70 -6.09 9.66
CA PRO A 66 -1.55 -5.30 10.53
C PRO A 66 -3.04 -5.54 10.24
N ARG A 67 -3.87 -5.38 11.27
CA ARG A 67 -5.33 -5.56 11.15
C ARG A 67 -6.05 -4.30 10.70
N SER A 68 -5.44 -3.15 10.90
CA SER A 68 -5.99 -1.85 10.52
C SER A 68 -4.87 -0.83 10.29
N VAL A 69 -5.20 0.32 9.72
CA VAL A 69 -4.26 1.44 9.49
C VAL A 69 -3.79 2.12 10.78
N GLY A 70 -4.50 1.92 11.89
CA GLY A 70 -4.12 2.40 13.23
C GLY A 70 -3.46 1.34 14.11
N ASP A 71 -3.03 0.22 13.55
CA ASP A 71 -2.40 -0.87 14.30
C ASP A 71 -1.00 -0.47 14.78
N ASN A 72 -0.69 -0.74 16.04
CA ASN A 72 0.62 -0.46 16.66
C ASN A 72 1.80 -1.11 15.90
N ARG A 73 1.57 -2.16 15.15
CA ARG A 73 2.58 -2.83 14.32
C ARG A 73 3.11 -1.91 13.22
N PHE A 74 2.30 -1.00 12.74
CA PHE A 74 2.76 0.06 11.82
C PHE A 74 3.62 1.09 12.55
N MET A 75 3.18 1.55 13.72
CA MET A 75 3.89 2.56 14.50
C MET A 75 5.30 2.10 14.88
N ALA A 76 5.46 0.82 15.21
CA ALA A 76 6.74 0.26 15.61
C ALA A 76 7.77 0.17 14.46
N HIS A 77 7.32 0.20 13.22
CA HIS A 77 8.13 -0.06 12.03
C HIS A 77 7.90 0.94 10.89
N CYS A 78 7.58 2.20 11.23
CA CYS A 78 7.50 3.28 10.26
C CYS A 78 8.75 4.18 10.34
N ALA A 79 9.15 4.74 9.21
CA ALA A 79 10.24 5.70 9.15
C ALA A 79 9.79 7.11 9.55
N VAL A 80 8.56 7.48 9.21
CA VAL A 80 8.00 8.83 9.45
C VAL A 80 6.55 8.73 9.87
N GLN A 81 6.16 9.57 10.80
CA GLN A 81 4.76 9.83 11.12
C GLN A 81 4.41 11.28 10.73
N TRP A 82 3.44 11.45 9.84
CA TRP A 82 2.94 12.74 9.43
C TRP A 82 1.65 13.09 10.16
N PRO A 83 1.45 14.35 10.57
CA PRO A 83 0.17 14.79 11.06
C PRO A 83 -0.88 14.71 9.94
N ASN A 84 -2.11 14.37 10.29
CA ASN A 84 -3.22 14.20 9.33
C ASN A 84 -3.39 15.40 8.39
N VAL A 85 -3.16 16.61 8.89
CA VAL A 85 -3.25 17.85 8.09
C VAL A 85 -2.23 17.87 6.95
N ARG A 86 -1.07 17.26 7.13
CA ARG A 86 -0.08 17.13 6.05
C ARG A 86 -0.42 16.00 5.09
N PHE A 87 -1.06 14.96 5.58
CA PHE A 87 -1.51 13.86 4.73
C PHE A 87 -2.65 14.32 3.79
N VAL A 88 -3.64 15.03 4.33
CA VAL A 88 -4.74 15.62 3.55
C VAL A 88 -4.26 16.76 2.66
N GLY A 89 -3.22 17.48 3.07
CA GLY A 89 -2.58 18.56 2.31
C GLY A 89 -1.70 18.10 1.13
N PHE A 90 -1.65 16.82 0.84
CA PHE A 90 -1.03 16.30 -0.38
C PHE A 90 -1.64 16.86 -1.66
N GLU A 91 -2.90 17.29 -1.62
CA GLU A 91 -3.58 17.92 -2.76
C GLU A 91 -2.86 19.18 -3.28
N ALA A 92 -2.06 19.83 -2.44
CA ALA A 92 -1.25 20.98 -2.81
C ALA A 92 0.18 20.61 -3.25
N ASN A 93 0.51 19.32 -3.31
CA ASN A 93 1.87 18.87 -3.53
C ASN A 93 2.06 18.44 -5.00
N GLU A 94 3.13 18.88 -5.61
CA GLU A 94 3.53 18.53 -6.99
C GLU A 94 3.55 17.02 -7.25
N TRP A 95 3.68 16.22 -6.21
CA TRP A 95 3.75 14.75 -6.30
C TRP A 95 2.43 14.09 -6.69
N LEU A 96 1.28 14.70 -6.39
CA LEU A 96 -0.04 14.21 -6.78
C LEU A 96 -0.28 14.26 -8.28
N HIS A 97 0.47 15.11 -8.97
CA HIS A 97 0.35 15.25 -10.42
C HIS A 97 1.32 14.34 -11.18
N ASP A 98 2.13 13.56 -10.48
CA ASP A 98 3.10 12.64 -11.07
C ASP A 98 2.70 11.20 -10.75
N ALA A 99 1.97 10.59 -11.68
CA ALA A 99 1.52 9.19 -11.58
C ALA A 99 2.68 8.18 -11.52
N ASP A 100 3.89 8.57 -11.91
CA ASP A 100 5.06 7.72 -11.77
C ASP A 100 5.63 7.74 -10.35
N ARG A 101 5.34 8.79 -9.58
CA ARG A 101 5.78 8.90 -8.19
C ARG A 101 4.78 8.41 -7.17
N MET A 102 3.51 8.34 -7.51
CA MET A 102 2.47 7.96 -6.56
C MET A 102 1.47 6.98 -7.18
N ILE A 103 1.11 5.97 -6.41
CA ILE A 103 0.03 5.04 -6.73
C ILE A 103 -0.82 4.78 -5.49
N ALA A 104 -2.12 4.61 -5.67
CA ALA A 104 -3.03 4.25 -4.59
C ALA A 104 -3.70 2.91 -4.85
N PHE A 105 -3.80 2.09 -3.80
CA PHE A 105 -4.58 0.87 -3.81
C PHE A 105 -5.63 0.93 -2.70
N ILE A 106 -6.89 0.95 -3.11
CA ILE A 106 -8.04 1.07 -2.22
C ILE A 106 -8.99 -0.07 -2.54
N GLY A 107 -9.64 -0.63 -1.51
CA GLY A 107 -10.69 -1.62 -1.69
C GLY A 107 -11.98 -0.96 -2.18
N GLY A 108 -12.66 -1.59 -3.14
CA GLY A 108 -13.99 -1.21 -3.61
C GLY A 108 -14.98 -2.35 -3.40
N ALA A 109 -16.21 -2.04 -3.01
CA ALA A 109 -17.26 -3.04 -2.86
C ALA A 109 -17.82 -3.48 -4.22
N GLN A 110 -17.85 -2.55 -5.17
CA GLN A 110 -18.34 -2.80 -6.53
C GLN A 110 -17.69 -1.78 -7.47
N ILE A 111 -17.35 -2.21 -8.66
CA ILE A 111 -16.78 -1.35 -9.71
C ILE A 111 -17.56 -1.63 -10.99
N ASP A 112 -18.04 -0.59 -11.66
CA ASP A 112 -18.72 -0.73 -12.95
C ASP A 112 -17.72 -0.86 -14.13
N PRO A 113 -18.20 -1.17 -15.36
CA PRO A 113 -17.32 -1.27 -16.53
C PRO A 113 -16.60 0.03 -16.92
N TYR A 114 -17.00 1.16 -16.37
CA TYR A 114 -16.42 2.48 -16.63
C TYR A 114 -15.42 2.91 -15.56
N GLY A 115 -15.25 2.09 -14.48
CA GLY A 115 -14.33 2.38 -13.40
C GLY A 115 -14.91 3.22 -12.26
N ASN A 116 -16.22 3.43 -12.20
CA ASN A 116 -16.88 4.08 -11.06
C ASN A 116 -16.99 3.10 -9.90
N VAL A 117 -16.75 3.57 -8.67
CA VAL A 117 -16.74 2.82 -7.41
C VAL A 117 -17.92 3.23 -6.54
#